data_5064afa549186eeb2dd86bf41b968a03
#
_entry.id   5064afa549186eeb2dd86bf41b968a03
#
_cell.length_a   1.000
_cell.length_b   1.000
_cell.length_c   1.000
_cell.angle_alpha   90.00
_cell.angle_beta   90.00
_cell.angle_gamma   90.00
#
_symmetry.space_group_name_H-M   'P 1'
#
loop_
_entity.id
_entity.type
_entity.pdbx_description
1 polymer ?
#
loop_
_entity_poly.entity_id
_entity_poly.type
_entity_poly.pdbx_seq_one_letter_code
_entity_poly.pdbx_strand_id
1 'polypeptide(L)'
;MARTVQTRSRVKIREMRVEDLKGVLDIERETKEDSRAATYAPVPDSCIGGEMDASVVAEVGDKIVGFVLGRVVSSPTELRSVAWIELLGILPDYQRKGIGRKMVETWKERCRKKGINKVHVMVNWRDWWMLSFFESLGFCRGELTDLQAEI
;
A
#
# COMPACT_ATOMS: atom_id res chain seq x y z
N MET A 1 -17.17 -30.58 26.15
CA MET A 1 -16.04 -29.89 25.50
C MET A 1 -16.59 -28.90 24.46
N ALA A 2 -16.61 -27.64 24.79
CA ALA A 2 -17.05 -26.61 23.88
C ALA A 2 -15.96 -26.40 22.82
N ARG A 3 -16.22 -26.75 21.56
CA ARG A 3 -15.45 -26.30 20.43
C ARG A 3 -15.69 -24.80 20.32
N THR A 4 -14.70 -24.02 20.72
CA THR A 4 -14.66 -22.60 20.41
C THR A 4 -14.62 -22.48 18.88
N VAL A 5 -15.75 -22.16 18.30
CA VAL A 5 -15.82 -21.75 16.88
C VAL A 5 -15.05 -20.45 16.83
N GLN A 6 -13.77 -20.54 16.46
CA GLN A 6 -12.98 -19.38 16.07
C GLN A 6 -13.64 -18.82 14.83
N THR A 7 -14.49 -17.84 15.03
CA THR A 7 -15.02 -17.01 13.96
C THR A 7 -13.80 -16.36 13.33
N ARG A 8 -13.35 -16.89 12.18
CA ARG A 8 -12.30 -16.27 11.38
C ARG A 8 -12.81 -14.89 11.02
N SER A 9 -12.38 -13.89 11.77
CA SER A 9 -12.70 -12.50 11.46
C SER A 9 -12.28 -12.21 10.03
N ARG A 10 -13.26 -11.93 9.19
CA ARG A 10 -13.02 -11.74 7.76
C ARG A 10 -12.26 -10.44 7.52
N VAL A 11 -11.18 -10.51 6.75
CA VAL A 11 -10.44 -9.32 6.35
C VAL A 11 -11.31 -8.49 5.39
N LYS A 12 -11.48 -7.23 5.74
CA LYS A 12 -12.17 -6.24 4.92
C LYS A 12 -11.18 -5.21 4.38
N ILE A 13 -11.18 -5.02 3.08
CA ILE A 13 -10.39 -3.95 2.44
C ILE A 13 -11.34 -2.81 2.14
N ARG A 14 -10.99 -1.62 2.58
CA ARG A 14 -11.78 -0.41 2.38
C ARG A 14 -10.91 0.82 2.18
N GLU A 15 -11.53 1.90 1.80
CA GLU A 15 -10.90 3.21 1.71
C GLU A 15 -10.31 3.65 3.06
N MET A 16 -9.12 4.21 3.01
CA MET A 16 -8.47 4.80 4.18
C MET A 16 -9.17 6.10 4.57
N ARG A 17 -9.34 6.32 5.86
CA ARG A 17 -9.88 7.54 6.47
C ARG A 17 -8.84 8.17 7.38
N VAL A 18 -9.03 9.44 7.70
CA VAL A 18 -8.13 10.16 8.62
C VAL A 18 -8.02 9.46 9.98
N GLU A 19 -9.10 8.88 10.47
CA GLU A 19 -9.13 8.14 11.73
C GLU A 19 -8.25 6.89 11.72
N ASP A 20 -7.93 6.35 10.55
CA ASP A 20 -7.08 5.17 10.40
C ASP A 20 -5.59 5.47 10.56
N LEU A 21 -5.19 6.73 10.51
CA LEU A 21 -3.78 7.15 10.56
C LEU A 21 -3.05 6.64 11.79
N LYS A 22 -3.71 6.58 12.93
CA LYS A 22 -3.11 6.03 14.15
C LYS A 22 -2.73 4.56 13.95
N GLY A 23 -3.63 3.75 13.38
CA GLY A 23 -3.37 2.34 13.08
C GLY A 23 -2.28 2.17 12.02
N VAL A 24 -2.23 3.04 11.02
CA VAL A 24 -1.17 3.06 10.00
C VAL A 24 0.19 3.35 10.62
N LEU A 25 0.29 4.35 11.49
CA LEU A 25 1.53 4.67 12.20
C LEU A 25 1.99 3.56 13.13
N ASP A 26 1.07 2.86 13.78
CA ASP A 26 1.40 1.71 14.63
C ASP A 26 1.97 0.56 13.79
N ILE A 27 1.41 0.27 12.62
CA ILE A 27 1.94 -0.71 11.67
C ILE A 27 3.33 -0.30 11.20
N GLU A 28 3.50 0.95 10.83
CA GLU A 28 4.79 1.47 10.38
C GLU A 28 5.87 1.31 11.45
N ARG A 29 5.56 1.58 12.72
CA ARG A 29 6.50 1.37 13.83
C ARG A 29 6.89 -0.09 14.02
N GLU A 30 5.93 -1.00 13.95
CA GLU A 30 6.19 -2.44 14.11
C GLU A 30 6.95 -3.04 12.93
N THR A 31 6.81 -2.48 11.73
CA THR A 31 7.47 -2.97 10.53
C THR A 31 8.82 -2.32 10.25
N LYS A 32 9.15 -1.20 10.89
CA LYS A 32 10.46 -0.52 10.74
C LYS A 32 11.65 -1.37 11.15
N GLU A 33 11.50 -2.23 12.13
CA GLU A 33 12.57 -3.13 12.57
C GLU A 33 12.88 -4.21 11.52
N ASP A 34 11.94 -4.49 10.62
CA ASP A 34 12.05 -5.48 9.56
C ASP A 34 12.41 -4.90 8.18
N SER A 35 13.02 -3.75 8.11
CA SER A 35 13.67 -3.04 6.96
C SER A 35 13.12 -3.29 5.54
N ARG A 36 11.91 -3.80 5.40
CA ARG A 36 11.33 -4.20 4.11
C ARG A 36 10.33 -3.21 3.53
N ALA A 37 9.93 -2.21 4.28
CA ALA A 37 9.07 -1.14 3.79
C ALA A 37 9.90 0.11 3.60
N ALA A 38 10.44 0.27 2.44
CA ALA A 38 11.16 1.48 2.10
C ALA A 38 10.24 2.46 1.41
N THR A 39 9.87 3.49 2.05
CA THR A 39 9.94 4.87 1.54
C THR A 39 9.40 5.78 2.63
N TYR A 40 10.28 6.52 3.24
CA TYR A 40 9.99 7.40 4.35
C TYR A 40 9.53 8.76 3.84
N ALA A 41 8.23 8.95 3.76
CA ALA A 41 7.69 10.31 3.80
C ALA A 41 6.65 10.35 4.93
N PRO A 42 6.72 11.31 5.85
CA PRO A 42 5.60 11.55 6.76
C PRO A 42 4.37 11.85 5.92
N VAL A 43 3.29 11.12 6.16
CA VAL A 43 2.02 11.33 5.47
C VAL A 43 1.37 12.57 6.06
N PRO A 44 1.21 13.66 5.32
CA PRO A 44 0.41 14.77 5.79
C PRO A 44 -1.05 14.35 5.87
N ASP A 45 -1.73 14.70 6.95
CA ASP A 45 -3.17 14.46 7.13
C ASP A 45 -4.01 14.98 5.95
N SER A 46 -3.49 16.01 5.27
CA SER A 46 -4.11 16.62 4.09
C SER A 46 -4.13 15.72 2.83
N CYS A 47 -3.40 14.61 2.83
CA CYS A 47 -3.33 13.71 1.67
C CYS A 47 -4.42 12.64 1.68
N ILE A 48 -5.21 12.53 2.75
CA ILE A 48 -6.22 11.48 2.90
C ILE A 48 -7.62 12.03 2.66
N GLY A 49 -8.39 11.33 1.82
CA GLY A 49 -9.78 11.67 1.52
C GLY A 49 -9.98 12.68 0.39
N GLY A 50 -8.91 13.17 -0.24
CA GLY A 50 -8.99 14.06 -1.40
C GLY A 50 -9.10 13.31 -2.74
N GLU A 51 -9.28 14.05 -3.82
CA GLU A 51 -9.34 13.48 -5.18
C GLU A 51 -8.05 12.76 -5.60
N MET A 52 -6.93 13.20 -5.03
CA MET A 52 -5.60 12.64 -5.29
C MET A 52 -5.28 11.42 -4.42
N ASP A 53 -6.14 11.09 -3.47
CA ASP A 53 -5.98 9.94 -2.59
C ASP A 53 -6.58 8.68 -3.19
N ALA A 54 -5.81 7.60 -3.18
CA ALA A 54 -6.26 6.26 -3.57
C ALA A 54 -5.99 5.22 -2.47
N SER A 55 -5.64 5.65 -1.26
CA SER A 55 -5.21 4.78 -0.17
C SER A 55 -6.29 3.84 0.32
N VAL A 56 -5.88 2.64 0.73
CA VAL A 56 -6.75 1.60 1.29
C VAL A 56 -6.19 1.02 2.58
N VAL A 57 -7.05 0.48 3.41
CA VAL A 57 -6.69 -0.26 4.62
C VAL A 57 -7.29 -1.65 4.62
N ALA A 58 -6.62 -2.56 5.29
CA ALA A 58 -7.13 -3.87 5.64
C ALA A 58 -7.55 -3.87 7.11
N GLU A 59 -8.77 -4.24 7.38
CA GLU A 59 -9.40 -4.25 8.69
C GLU A 59 -9.84 -5.67 9.06
N VAL A 60 -9.53 -6.06 10.29
CA VAL A 60 -10.01 -7.32 10.90
C VAL A 60 -10.69 -6.97 12.21
N GLY A 61 -12.02 -7.18 12.27
CA GLY A 61 -12.82 -6.61 13.35
C GLY A 61 -12.71 -5.08 13.31
N ASP A 62 -12.31 -4.47 14.42
CA ASP A 62 -12.09 -3.02 14.52
C ASP A 62 -10.61 -2.63 14.42
N LYS A 63 -9.73 -3.59 14.08
CA LYS A 63 -8.29 -3.38 14.03
C LYS A 63 -7.80 -3.20 12.60
N ILE A 64 -7.02 -2.15 12.35
CA ILE A 64 -6.28 -1.98 11.11
C ILE A 64 -5.04 -2.86 11.15
N VAL A 65 -4.93 -3.77 10.19
CA VAL A 65 -3.85 -4.78 10.12
C VAL A 65 -2.94 -4.59 8.92
N GLY A 66 -3.34 -3.75 7.97
CA GLY A 66 -2.53 -3.43 6.80
C GLY A 66 -3.01 -2.15 6.13
N PHE A 67 -2.15 -1.59 5.29
CA PHE A 67 -2.48 -0.40 4.51
C PHE A 67 -1.67 -0.34 3.20
N VAL A 68 -2.23 0.33 2.23
CA VAL A 68 -1.55 0.85 1.03
C VAL A 68 -1.80 2.34 0.97
N LEU A 69 -0.75 3.11 1.07
CA LEU A 69 -0.79 4.53 0.85
C LEU A 69 -0.49 4.81 -0.62
N GLY A 70 -1.47 5.33 -1.32
CA GLY A 70 -1.38 5.60 -2.75
C GLY A 70 -1.76 7.03 -3.09
N ARG A 71 -1.09 7.58 -4.08
CA ARG A 71 -1.33 8.95 -4.55
C ARG A 71 -1.50 8.98 -6.05
N VAL A 72 -2.42 9.79 -6.52
CA VAL A 72 -2.58 10.14 -7.94
C VAL A 72 -1.76 11.38 -8.24
N VAL A 73 -0.93 11.34 -9.26
CA VAL A 73 -0.10 12.46 -9.68
C VAL A 73 -0.21 12.68 -11.19
N SER A 74 -0.04 13.92 -11.62
CA SER A 74 0.11 14.23 -13.04
C SER A 74 1.52 13.87 -13.48
N SER A 75 1.62 13.05 -14.51
CA SER A 75 2.92 12.67 -15.07
C SER A 75 3.39 13.73 -16.08
N PRO A 76 4.62 14.27 -15.91
CA PRO A 76 5.17 15.23 -16.89
C PRO A 76 5.47 14.59 -18.26
N THR A 77 5.71 13.29 -18.28
CA THR A 77 6.06 12.54 -19.50
C THR A 77 4.86 11.87 -20.17
N GLU A 78 3.78 11.73 -19.41
CA GLU A 78 2.53 11.17 -19.92
C GLU A 78 1.45 12.23 -19.75
N LEU A 79 0.75 12.58 -20.78
CA LEU A 79 -0.34 13.59 -20.77
C LEU A 79 -1.54 13.14 -19.91
N ARG A 80 -1.34 12.25 -18.97
CA ARG A 80 -2.38 11.63 -18.13
C ARG A 80 -1.89 11.49 -16.69
N SER A 81 -2.82 11.42 -15.77
CA SER A 81 -2.53 11.10 -14.39
C SER A 81 -2.12 9.63 -14.23
N VAL A 82 -1.18 9.39 -13.35
CA VAL A 82 -0.72 8.07 -12.92
C VAL A 82 -0.90 7.94 -11.41
N ALA A 83 -0.89 6.73 -10.89
CA ALA A 83 -0.92 6.54 -9.45
C ALA A 83 0.35 5.83 -8.96
N TRP A 84 0.77 6.19 -7.76
CA TRP A 84 1.94 5.64 -7.09
C TRP A 84 1.56 5.01 -5.78
N ILE A 85 2.09 3.83 -5.49
CA ILE A 85 2.15 3.31 -4.13
C ILE A 85 3.36 3.95 -3.45
N GLU A 86 3.11 4.70 -2.37
CA GLU A 86 4.14 5.35 -1.58
C GLU A 86 4.59 4.50 -0.40
N LEU A 87 3.63 3.84 0.27
CA LEU A 87 3.88 2.95 1.39
C LEU A 87 2.93 1.75 1.35
N LEU A 88 3.42 0.62 1.80
CA LEU A 88 2.64 -0.58 2.02
C LEU A 88 3.15 -1.24 3.30
N GLY A 89 2.23 -1.60 4.19
CA GLY A 89 2.57 -2.27 5.42
C GLY A 89 1.49 -3.26 5.84
N ILE A 90 1.92 -4.34 6.48
CA ILE A 90 1.05 -5.36 7.06
C ILE A 90 1.66 -5.79 8.39
N LEU A 91 0.85 -5.85 9.44
CA LEU A 91 1.28 -6.38 10.73
C LEU A 91 1.88 -7.79 10.57
N PRO A 92 2.99 -8.10 11.26
CA PRO A 92 3.69 -9.37 11.11
C PRO A 92 2.78 -10.61 11.21
N ASP A 93 1.85 -10.62 12.17
CA ASP A 93 0.93 -11.74 12.38
C ASP A 93 -0.08 -11.95 11.24
N TYR A 94 -0.22 -10.96 10.37
CA TYR A 94 -1.15 -10.98 9.22
C TYR A 94 -0.45 -11.11 7.87
N GLN A 95 0.86 -11.22 7.87
CA GLN A 95 1.64 -11.43 6.65
C GLN A 95 1.48 -12.85 6.10
N ARG A 96 1.74 -13.02 4.80
CA ARG A 96 1.68 -14.31 4.08
C ARG A 96 0.30 -14.99 4.09
N LYS A 97 -0.77 -14.20 4.22
CA LYS A 97 -2.17 -14.66 4.21
C LYS A 97 -2.95 -14.13 3.00
N GLY A 98 -2.27 -13.53 2.03
CA GLY A 98 -2.88 -12.95 0.84
C GLY A 98 -3.48 -11.55 1.03
N ILE A 99 -3.30 -10.92 2.20
CA ILE A 99 -3.86 -9.60 2.49
C ILE A 99 -3.20 -8.52 1.62
N GLY A 100 -1.88 -8.57 1.46
CA GLY A 100 -1.14 -7.63 0.62
C GLY A 100 -1.60 -7.67 -0.83
N ARG A 101 -1.80 -8.86 -1.38
CA ARG A 101 -2.37 -9.05 -2.72
C ARG A 101 -3.75 -8.42 -2.84
N LYS A 102 -4.65 -8.71 -1.91
CA LYS A 102 -5.99 -8.13 -1.90
C LYS A 102 -5.98 -6.61 -1.82
N MET A 103 -5.13 -6.05 -0.98
CA MET A 103 -5.01 -4.59 -0.85
C MET A 103 -4.54 -3.95 -2.15
N VAL A 104 -3.49 -4.47 -2.78
CA VAL A 104 -2.96 -3.91 -4.04
C VAL A 104 -3.97 -4.07 -5.17
N GLU A 105 -4.65 -5.22 -5.28
CA GLU A 105 -5.69 -5.40 -6.30
C GLU A 105 -6.89 -4.45 -6.08
N THR A 106 -7.32 -4.27 -4.85
CA THR A 106 -8.38 -3.30 -4.51
C THR A 106 -7.93 -1.87 -4.83
N TRP A 107 -6.69 -1.53 -4.51
CA TRP A 107 -6.09 -0.24 -4.84
C TRP A 107 -6.05 0.01 -6.35
N LYS A 108 -5.61 -0.97 -7.13
CA LYS A 108 -5.59 -0.91 -8.61
C LYS A 108 -6.99 -0.68 -9.17
N GLU A 109 -7.99 -1.37 -8.62
CA GLU A 109 -9.39 -1.20 -9.04
C GLU A 109 -9.91 0.20 -8.74
N ARG A 110 -9.57 0.76 -7.57
CA ARG A 110 -9.90 2.16 -7.24
C ARG A 110 -9.24 3.14 -8.21
N CYS A 111 -8.00 2.89 -8.58
CA CYS A 111 -7.30 3.70 -9.58
C CYS A 111 -8.03 3.63 -10.93
N ARG A 112 -8.44 2.44 -11.38
CA ARG A 112 -9.21 2.28 -12.63
C ARG A 112 -10.50 3.09 -12.62
N LYS A 113 -11.24 3.07 -11.50
CA LYS A 113 -12.47 3.85 -11.33
C LYS A 113 -12.25 5.36 -11.39
N LYS A 114 -11.04 5.82 -11.07
CA LYS A 114 -10.61 7.21 -11.22
C LYS A 114 -10.10 7.54 -12.63
N GLY A 115 -10.16 6.59 -13.57
CA GLY A 115 -9.65 6.76 -14.91
C GLY A 115 -8.13 6.58 -15.05
N ILE A 116 -7.46 6.08 -14.01
CA ILE A 116 -6.03 5.80 -14.01
C ILE A 116 -5.80 4.42 -14.63
N ASN A 117 -4.96 4.35 -15.65
CA ASN A 117 -4.63 3.11 -16.34
C ASN A 117 -3.18 2.66 -16.16
N LYS A 118 -2.36 3.47 -15.52
CA LYS A 118 -0.97 3.16 -15.22
C LYS A 118 -0.64 3.46 -13.77
N VAL A 119 -0.05 2.50 -13.11
CA VAL A 119 0.31 2.58 -11.70
C VAL A 119 1.77 2.21 -11.50
N HIS A 120 2.40 2.82 -10.51
CA HIS A 120 3.80 2.68 -10.22
C HIS A 120 4.03 2.35 -8.74
N VAL A 121 5.16 1.73 -8.47
CA VAL A 121 5.72 1.56 -7.13
C VAL A 121 7.23 1.68 -7.20
N MET A 122 7.82 2.31 -6.19
CA MET A 122 9.27 2.32 -6.03
C MET A 122 9.68 1.21 -5.07
N VAL A 123 10.53 0.32 -5.53
CA VAL A 123 11.04 -0.81 -4.75
C VAL A 123 12.55 -0.77 -4.78
N ASN A 124 13.17 -1.02 -3.61
CA ASN A 124 14.62 -1.19 -3.57
C ASN A 124 15.01 -2.39 -4.46
N TRP A 125 15.84 -2.17 -5.46
CA TRP A 125 16.24 -3.19 -6.41
C TRP A 125 17.00 -4.38 -5.78
N ARG A 126 17.47 -4.23 -4.55
CA ARG A 126 18.07 -5.31 -3.73
C ARG A 126 17.04 -6.10 -2.94
N ASP A 127 15.83 -5.57 -2.80
CA ASP A 127 14.72 -6.27 -2.12
C ASP A 127 13.98 -7.15 -3.12
N TRP A 128 14.59 -8.30 -3.41
CA TRP A 128 14.03 -9.25 -4.36
C TRP A 128 12.68 -9.85 -3.90
N TRP A 129 12.37 -9.83 -2.60
CA TRP A 129 11.07 -10.21 -2.06
C TRP A 129 9.96 -9.27 -2.52
N MET A 130 10.18 -7.98 -2.36
CA MET A 130 9.23 -6.97 -2.82
C MET A 130 9.13 -6.93 -4.33
N LEU A 131 10.24 -7.10 -5.03
CA LEU A 131 10.24 -7.22 -6.49
C LEU A 131 9.38 -8.41 -6.95
N SER A 132 9.59 -9.59 -6.39
CA SER A 132 8.80 -10.79 -6.71
C SER A 132 7.33 -10.62 -6.36
N PHE A 133 7.03 -9.98 -5.24
CA PHE A 133 5.66 -9.69 -4.81
C PHE A 133 4.94 -8.83 -5.85
N PHE A 134 5.52 -7.70 -6.24
CA PHE A 134 4.91 -6.81 -7.22
C PHE A 134 4.88 -7.41 -8.63
N GLU A 135 5.91 -8.15 -9.04
CA GLU A 135 5.89 -8.89 -10.32
C GLU A 135 4.73 -9.88 -10.37
N SER A 136 4.46 -10.59 -9.27
CA SER A 136 3.32 -11.51 -9.18
C SER A 136 1.96 -10.82 -9.32
N LEU A 137 1.91 -9.50 -9.15
CA LEU A 137 0.73 -8.64 -9.28
C LEU A 137 0.66 -7.92 -10.64
N GLY A 138 1.55 -8.29 -11.57
CA GLY A 138 1.57 -7.73 -12.92
C GLY A 138 2.41 -6.47 -13.07
N PHE A 139 3.18 -6.07 -12.05
CA PHE A 139 4.14 -4.99 -12.20
C PHE A 139 5.38 -5.50 -12.94
N CYS A 140 5.96 -4.64 -13.76
CA CYS A 140 7.21 -4.89 -14.44
C CYS A 140 8.11 -3.67 -14.35
N ARG A 141 9.38 -3.83 -14.69
CA ARG A 141 10.33 -2.72 -14.70
C ARG A 141 9.85 -1.61 -15.63
N GLY A 142 9.82 -0.38 -15.11
CA GLY A 142 9.50 0.81 -15.87
C GLY A 142 10.69 1.34 -16.70
N GLU A 143 10.45 2.40 -17.45
CA GLU A 143 11.45 3.05 -18.30
C GLU A 143 12.32 4.07 -17.55
N LEU A 144 11.87 4.51 -16.36
CA LEU A 144 12.56 5.51 -15.56
C LEU A 144 13.47 4.85 -14.51
N THR A 145 14.60 5.48 -14.26
CA THR A 145 15.55 5.10 -13.21
C THR A 145 15.72 6.25 -12.22
N ASP A 146 15.77 5.93 -10.93
CA ASP A 146 16.12 6.88 -9.89
C ASP A 146 17.62 7.17 -9.91
N LEU A 147 18.00 8.46 -9.88
CA LEU A 147 19.36 8.92 -9.76
C LEU A 147 19.45 9.83 -8.53
N GLN A 148 20.44 9.56 -7.67
CA GLN A 148 20.63 10.27 -6.41
C GLN A 148 22.00 10.96 -6.39
N ALA A 149 22.08 12.09 -5.71
CA ALA A 149 23.32 12.78 -5.41
C ALA A 149 23.27 13.33 -3.98
N GLU A 150 24.37 13.24 -3.28
CA GLU A 150 24.56 13.94 -2.01
C GLU A 150 25.13 15.33 -2.28
N ILE A 151 24.64 16.34 -1.55
CA ILE A 151 25.06 17.74 -1.68
C ILE A 151 25.51 18.34 -0.36
#